data_c2ed78d21f5091db2f05fc8c3ebf7512
#
_entry.id   c2ed78d21f5091db2f05fc8c3ebf7512
#
_cell.length_a   1.000
_cell.length_b   1.000
_cell.length_c   1.000
_cell.angle_alpha   90.00
_cell.angle_beta   90.00
_cell.angle_gamma   90.00
#
_symmetry.space_group_name_H-M   'P 1'
#
loop_
_entity.id
_entity.type
_entity.pdbx_description
1 polymer ?
#
loop_
_entity_poly.entity_id
_entity_poly.type
_entity_poly.pdbx_seq_one_letter_code
_entity_poly.pdbx_strand_id
1 'polypeptide(L)'
;MRGRIRADDGFFFLMALLLLTLPLRWVLACFLAAMAHELGHALAVLLCGGRITGVMLSFHGARMDAAPLPLGAELVCVLAGPAASLTLGLLLPWFPRLALCGLVQGVYNLLPLGSLDGARAVACLHSLWRN
;
A
#
# COMPACT_ATOMS: atom_id res chain seq x y z
N MET A 1 -13.26 -15.88 -11.41
CA MET A 1 -13.37 -14.43 -11.58
C MET A 1 -11.99 -13.87 -11.88
N ARG A 2 -11.81 -13.25 -13.04
CA ARG A 2 -10.55 -12.61 -13.42
C ARG A 2 -10.47 -11.29 -12.65
N GLY A 3 -9.51 -11.14 -11.74
CA GLY A 3 -9.20 -9.88 -11.11
C GLY A 3 -8.92 -8.83 -12.18
N ARG A 4 -9.64 -7.71 -12.16
CA ARG A 4 -9.45 -6.62 -13.12
C ARG A 4 -8.34 -5.71 -12.63
N ILE A 5 -7.24 -5.67 -13.38
CA ILE A 5 -6.23 -4.61 -13.21
C ILE A 5 -6.71 -3.43 -14.06
N ARG A 6 -6.84 -2.27 -13.44
CA ARG A 6 -7.18 -1.00 -14.10
C ARG A 6 -6.09 0.02 -13.81
N ALA A 7 -5.68 0.74 -14.80
CA ALA A 7 -4.80 1.90 -14.67
C ALA A 7 -5.50 3.12 -15.25
N ASP A 8 -5.44 4.25 -14.56
CA ASP A 8 -5.94 5.51 -15.08
C ASP A 8 -4.81 6.35 -15.71
N ASP A 9 -5.18 7.40 -16.42
CA ASP A 9 -4.21 8.30 -17.08
C ASP A 9 -3.32 9.01 -16.05
N GLY A 10 -3.81 9.23 -14.85
CA GLY A 10 -3.05 9.82 -13.76
C GLY A 10 -1.88 8.96 -13.31
N PHE A 11 -2.00 7.64 -13.38
CA PHE A 11 -0.88 6.73 -13.11
C PHE A 11 0.26 6.90 -14.11
N PHE A 12 -0.06 6.97 -15.40
CA PHE A 12 0.95 7.18 -16.45
C PHE A 12 1.62 8.55 -16.34
N PHE A 13 0.84 9.58 -16.00
CA PHE A 13 1.37 10.91 -15.75
C PHE A 13 2.33 10.92 -14.54
N LEU A 14 1.96 10.30 -13.42
CA LEU A 14 2.82 10.18 -12.25
C LEU A 14 4.12 9.45 -12.59
N MET A 15 4.03 8.35 -13.34
CA MET A 15 5.20 7.56 -13.72
C MET A 15 6.14 8.37 -14.62
N ALA A 16 5.59 9.11 -15.60
CA ALA A 16 6.37 9.99 -16.44
C ALA A 16 7.06 11.10 -15.62
N LEU A 17 6.34 11.73 -14.69
CA LEU A 17 6.88 12.75 -13.81
C LEU A 17 8.03 12.22 -12.95
N LEU A 18 7.87 11.03 -12.36
CA LEU A 18 8.92 10.39 -11.56
C LEU A 18 10.16 10.07 -12.39
N LEU A 19 9.99 9.55 -13.61
CA LEU A 19 11.10 9.23 -14.51
C LEU A 19 11.84 10.48 -15.00
N LEU A 20 11.15 11.62 -15.11
CA LEU A 20 11.74 12.89 -15.51
C LEU A 20 12.45 13.62 -14.36
N THR A 21 11.99 13.43 -13.13
CA THR A 21 12.47 14.19 -11.96
C THR A 21 13.46 13.43 -11.09
N LEU A 22 13.40 12.10 -11.08
CA LEU A 22 14.23 11.25 -10.22
C LEU A 22 15.17 10.34 -11.03
N PRO A 23 16.39 10.09 -10.53
CA PRO A 23 17.24 9.05 -11.11
C PRO A 23 16.55 7.69 -11.09
N LEU A 24 16.74 6.90 -12.13
CA LEU A 24 16.10 5.59 -12.31
C LEU A 24 16.24 4.68 -11.08
N ARG A 25 17.37 4.76 -10.38
CA ARG A 25 17.62 3.96 -9.16
C ARG A 25 16.62 4.26 -8.04
N TRP A 26 16.21 5.52 -7.91
CA TRP A 26 15.19 5.93 -6.94
C TRP A 26 13.79 5.52 -7.39
N VAL A 27 13.48 5.66 -8.68
CA VAL A 27 12.20 5.22 -9.23
C VAL A 27 12.01 3.72 -9.02
N LEU A 28 13.03 2.91 -9.28
CA LEU A 28 13.01 1.47 -9.05
C LEU A 28 12.84 1.14 -7.55
N ALA A 29 13.56 1.86 -6.67
CA ALA A 29 13.43 1.66 -5.23
C ALA A 29 12.02 1.99 -4.72
N CYS A 30 11.44 3.11 -5.16
CA CYS A 30 10.06 3.49 -4.82
C CYS A 30 9.05 2.49 -5.37
N PHE A 31 9.24 2.01 -6.59
CA PHE A 31 8.39 0.99 -7.19
C PHE A 31 8.42 -0.33 -6.40
N LEU A 32 9.61 -0.82 -6.05
CA LEU A 32 9.77 -2.04 -5.24
C LEU A 32 9.17 -1.86 -3.84
N ALA A 33 9.33 -0.70 -3.22
CA ALA A 33 8.70 -0.39 -1.95
C ALA A 33 7.17 -0.41 -2.05
N ALA A 34 6.61 0.18 -3.12
CA ALA A 34 5.18 0.15 -3.38
C ALA A 34 4.66 -1.27 -3.61
N MET A 35 5.40 -2.10 -4.36
CA MET A 35 5.08 -3.51 -4.54
C MET A 35 5.06 -4.27 -3.22
N ALA A 36 6.05 -4.07 -2.35
CA ALA A 36 6.09 -4.70 -1.03
C ALA A 36 4.91 -4.28 -0.15
N HIS A 37 4.53 -3.01 -0.21
CA HIS A 37 3.35 -2.48 0.48
C HIS A 37 2.06 -3.20 0.05
N GLU A 38 1.79 -3.24 -1.26
CA GLU A 38 0.61 -3.90 -1.81
C GLU A 38 0.61 -5.42 -1.56
N LEU A 39 1.77 -6.06 -1.62
CA LEU A 39 1.91 -7.47 -1.26
C LEU A 39 1.60 -7.72 0.22
N GLY A 40 1.93 -6.78 1.11
CA GLY A 40 1.53 -6.84 2.52
C GLY A 40 0.01 -6.92 2.68
N HIS A 41 -0.72 -6.02 2.01
CA HIS A 41 -2.19 -6.07 1.98
C HIS A 41 -2.72 -7.38 1.39
N ALA A 42 -2.19 -7.78 0.22
CA ALA A 42 -2.62 -9.00 -0.47
C ALA A 42 -2.47 -10.24 0.41
N LEU A 43 -1.30 -10.39 1.02
CA LEU A 43 -1.00 -11.52 1.90
C LEU A 43 -1.95 -11.56 3.09
N ALA A 44 -2.18 -10.42 3.75
CA ALA A 44 -3.08 -10.35 4.88
C ALA A 44 -4.53 -10.69 4.49
N VAL A 45 -5.02 -10.17 3.36
CA VAL A 45 -6.36 -10.50 2.85
C VAL A 45 -6.50 -12.01 2.63
N LEU A 46 -5.53 -12.65 1.98
CA LEU A 46 -5.55 -14.08 1.72
C LEU A 46 -5.46 -14.90 3.02
N LEU A 47 -4.61 -14.51 3.97
CA LEU A 47 -4.48 -15.17 5.27
C LEU A 47 -5.75 -15.04 6.13
N CYS A 48 -6.49 -13.94 5.99
CA CYS A 48 -7.79 -13.75 6.63
C CYS A 48 -8.94 -14.46 5.89
N GLY A 49 -8.66 -15.25 4.86
CA GLY A 49 -9.67 -15.96 4.08
C GLY A 49 -10.46 -15.06 3.12
N GLY A 50 -9.98 -13.84 2.88
CA GLY A 50 -10.58 -12.89 1.96
C GLY A 50 -10.25 -13.20 0.50
N ARG A 51 -10.86 -12.40 -0.39
CA ARG A 51 -10.65 -12.50 -1.85
C ARG A 51 -10.30 -11.13 -2.41
N ILE A 52 -9.25 -11.07 -3.23
CA ILE A 52 -8.90 -9.87 -3.98
C ILE A 52 -9.81 -9.80 -5.20
N THR A 53 -10.51 -8.69 -5.36
CA THR A 53 -11.48 -8.48 -6.44
C THR A 53 -10.92 -7.64 -7.58
N GLY A 54 -9.91 -6.80 -7.31
CA GLY A 54 -9.28 -5.99 -8.33
C GLY A 54 -8.06 -5.23 -7.81
N VAL A 55 -7.32 -4.64 -8.75
CA VAL A 55 -6.22 -3.70 -8.48
C VAL A 55 -6.43 -2.48 -9.35
N MET A 56 -6.38 -1.30 -8.76
CA MET A 56 -6.49 -0.02 -9.45
C MET A 56 -5.18 0.76 -9.30
N LEU A 57 -4.61 1.15 -10.42
CA LEU A 57 -3.45 2.02 -10.50
C LEU A 57 -3.91 3.43 -10.83
N SER A 58 -3.58 4.39 -10.00
CA SER A 58 -3.99 5.79 -10.14
C SER A 58 -2.84 6.75 -9.84
N PHE A 59 -3.07 8.04 -9.99
CA PHE A 59 -2.13 9.08 -9.59
C PHE A 59 -1.71 8.96 -8.11
N HIS A 60 -2.57 8.45 -7.25
CA HIS A 60 -2.29 8.23 -5.82
C HIS A 60 -1.53 6.93 -5.54
N GLY A 61 -1.14 6.18 -6.57
CA GLY A 61 -0.46 4.90 -6.48
C GLY A 61 -1.37 3.69 -6.77
N ALA A 62 -0.94 2.53 -6.32
CA ALA A 62 -1.73 1.31 -6.44
C ALA A 62 -2.73 1.20 -5.27
N ARG A 63 -3.90 0.68 -5.57
CA ARG A 63 -4.93 0.35 -4.58
C ARG A 63 -5.51 -1.01 -4.88
N MET A 64 -5.58 -1.85 -3.86
CA MET A 64 -6.18 -3.16 -3.96
C MET A 64 -7.62 -3.15 -3.45
N ASP A 65 -8.51 -3.72 -4.23
CA ASP A 65 -9.89 -3.95 -3.84
C ASP A 65 -10.05 -5.39 -3.36
N ALA A 66 -10.67 -5.57 -2.20
CA ALA A 66 -10.97 -6.87 -1.64
C ALA A 66 -12.46 -6.98 -1.30
N ALA A 67 -12.95 -8.21 -1.24
CA ALA A 67 -14.30 -8.46 -0.74
C ALA A 67 -14.39 -8.05 0.74
N PRO A 68 -15.58 -7.60 1.22
CA PRO A 68 -15.75 -7.19 2.60
C PRO A 68 -15.31 -8.27 3.59
N LEU A 69 -14.59 -7.86 4.62
CA LEU A 69 -14.09 -8.70 5.71
C LEU A 69 -14.69 -8.24 7.05
N PRO A 70 -14.74 -9.10 8.08
CA PRO A 70 -15.06 -8.68 9.44
C PRO A 70 -14.11 -7.55 9.88
N LEU A 71 -14.60 -6.59 10.67
CA LEU A 71 -13.86 -5.38 11.05
C LEU A 71 -12.46 -5.65 11.63
N GLY A 72 -12.31 -6.68 12.45
CA GLY A 72 -11.01 -7.05 13.02
C GLY A 72 -10.03 -7.55 11.95
N ALA A 73 -10.50 -8.36 11.01
CA ALA A 73 -9.69 -8.83 9.88
C ALA A 73 -9.38 -7.67 8.92
N GLU A 74 -10.34 -6.78 8.68
CA GLU A 74 -10.12 -5.59 7.86
C GLU A 74 -9.02 -4.70 8.44
N LEU A 75 -9.03 -4.46 9.76
CA LEU A 75 -7.98 -3.69 10.44
C LEU A 75 -6.59 -4.32 10.25
N VAL A 76 -6.47 -5.65 10.41
CA VAL A 76 -5.22 -6.37 10.16
C VAL A 76 -4.76 -6.19 8.71
N CYS A 77 -5.67 -6.35 7.75
CA CYS A 77 -5.36 -6.19 6.33
C CYS A 77 -4.90 -4.75 6.00
N VAL A 78 -5.56 -3.75 6.56
CA VAL A 78 -5.22 -2.33 6.34
C VAL A 78 -3.83 -2.00 6.90
N LEU A 79 -3.48 -2.52 8.07
CA LEU A 79 -2.18 -2.25 8.69
C LEU A 79 -1.03 -3.07 8.09
N ALA A 80 -1.32 -4.16 7.40
CA ALA A 80 -0.31 -5.06 6.83
C ALA A 80 0.54 -4.40 5.74
N GLY A 81 -0.04 -3.51 4.92
CA GLY A 81 0.70 -2.73 3.92
C GLY A 81 1.77 -1.83 4.55
N PRO A 82 1.37 -0.88 5.41
CA PRO A 82 2.34 -0.05 6.13
C PRO A 82 3.37 -0.87 6.91
N ALA A 83 2.97 -1.96 7.57
CA ALA A 83 3.89 -2.84 8.27
C ALA A 83 4.93 -3.45 7.33
N ALA A 84 4.52 -3.97 6.17
CA ALA A 84 5.44 -4.49 5.15
C ALA A 84 6.42 -3.41 4.67
N SER A 85 5.93 -2.18 4.43
CA SER A 85 6.78 -1.04 4.05
C SER A 85 7.81 -0.70 5.13
N LEU A 86 7.40 -0.64 6.39
CA LEU A 86 8.29 -0.31 7.51
C LEU A 86 9.36 -1.40 7.73
N THR A 87 9.04 -2.68 7.50
CA THR A 87 10.04 -3.77 7.60
C THR A 87 11.18 -3.64 6.58
N LEU A 88 10.95 -2.95 5.45
CA LEU A 88 12.04 -2.63 4.51
C LEU A 88 13.13 -1.77 5.14
N GLY A 89 12.84 -1.04 6.21
CA GLY A 89 13.83 -0.30 6.99
C GLY A 89 14.96 -1.18 7.53
N LEU A 90 14.70 -2.46 7.76
CA LEU A 90 15.70 -3.43 8.20
C LEU A 90 16.78 -3.67 7.12
N LEU A 91 16.49 -3.36 5.86
CA LEU A 91 17.43 -3.48 4.74
C LEU A 91 18.35 -2.27 4.59
N LEU A 92 18.28 -1.27 5.49
CA LEU A 92 19.06 -0.04 5.40
C LEU A 92 20.58 -0.26 5.18
N PRO A 93 21.24 -1.24 5.83
CA PRO A 93 22.67 -1.46 5.63
C PRO A 93 23.06 -1.94 4.23
N TRP A 94 22.16 -2.64 3.54
CA TRP A 94 22.43 -3.24 2.22
C TRP A 94 21.76 -2.50 1.06
N PHE A 95 20.54 -2.02 1.29
CA PHE A 95 19.70 -1.37 0.26
C PHE A 95 19.10 -0.05 0.76
N PRO A 96 19.93 0.99 1.00
CA PRO A 96 19.49 2.21 1.68
C PRO A 96 18.36 2.93 0.94
N ARG A 97 18.35 2.96 -0.40
CA ARG A 97 17.28 3.62 -1.16
C ARG A 97 15.94 2.92 -0.98
N LEU A 98 15.94 1.58 -1.07
CA LEU A 98 14.74 0.77 -0.88
C LEU A 98 14.20 0.91 0.55
N ALA A 99 15.09 0.85 1.55
CA ALA A 99 14.73 1.03 2.94
C ALA A 99 14.12 2.41 3.21
N LEU A 100 14.72 3.48 2.68
CA LEU A 100 14.21 4.84 2.83
C LEU A 100 12.86 5.02 2.14
N CYS A 101 12.68 4.52 0.91
CA CYS A 101 11.39 4.56 0.22
C CYS A 101 10.33 3.80 1.02
N GLY A 102 10.65 2.62 1.56
CA GLY A 102 9.73 1.83 2.38
C GLY A 102 9.34 2.54 3.68
N LEU A 103 10.32 3.12 4.40
CA LEU A 103 10.05 3.87 5.64
C LEU A 103 9.16 5.09 5.38
N VAL A 104 9.50 5.90 4.38
CA VAL A 104 8.70 7.08 4.01
C VAL A 104 7.29 6.67 3.61
N GLN A 105 7.15 5.66 2.77
CA GLN A 105 5.85 5.16 2.32
C GLN A 105 5.03 4.59 3.49
N GLY A 106 5.64 3.80 4.36
CA GLY A 106 4.97 3.22 5.52
C GLY A 106 4.44 4.28 6.48
N VAL A 107 5.27 5.28 6.80
CA VAL A 107 4.85 6.41 7.66
C VAL A 107 3.77 7.23 6.99
N TYR A 108 3.94 7.57 5.70
CA TYR A 108 2.96 8.35 4.95
C TYR A 108 1.58 7.66 4.92
N ASN A 109 1.54 6.36 4.64
CA ASN A 109 0.28 5.62 4.59
C ASN A 109 -0.38 5.44 5.96
N LEU A 110 0.35 5.56 7.07
CA LEU A 110 -0.22 5.55 8.42
C LEU A 110 -0.87 6.88 8.82
N LEU A 111 -0.69 7.95 8.06
CA LEU A 111 -1.36 9.23 8.35
C LEU A 111 -2.88 9.07 8.22
N PRO A 112 -3.68 9.62 9.15
CA PRO A 112 -5.14 9.53 9.13
C PRO A 112 -5.75 10.55 8.16
N LEU A 113 -5.30 10.55 6.89
CA LEU A 113 -5.68 11.54 5.88
C LEU A 113 -6.32 10.85 4.66
N GLY A 114 -7.41 11.41 4.19
CA GLY A 114 -8.04 11.03 2.94
C GLY A 114 -8.36 9.53 2.83
N SER A 115 -7.82 8.88 1.82
CA SER A 115 -8.01 7.45 1.54
C SER A 115 -6.82 6.58 1.95
N LEU A 116 -5.87 7.12 2.72
CA LEU A 116 -4.69 6.39 3.20
C LEU A 116 -5.08 5.30 4.20
N ASP A 117 -4.21 4.32 4.39
CA ASP A 117 -4.46 3.18 5.29
C ASP A 117 -4.67 3.62 6.74
N GLY A 118 -3.96 4.66 7.18
CA GLY A 118 -4.15 5.24 8.52
C GLY A 118 -5.59 5.73 8.75
N ALA A 119 -6.19 6.40 7.76
CA ALA A 119 -7.59 6.84 7.86
C ALA A 119 -8.55 5.65 7.91
N ARG A 120 -8.30 4.61 7.11
CA ARG A 120 -9.08 3.36 7.13
C ARG A 120 -8.93 2.61 8.46
N ALA A 121 -7.71 2.54 9.00
CA ALA A 121 -7.45 1.92 10.30
C ALA A 121 -8.20 2.65 11.44
N VAL A 122 -8.18 3.99 11.45
CA VAL A 122 -8.94 4.79 12.43
C VAL A 122 -10.44 4.54 12.31
N ALA A 123 -10.98 4.46 11.09
CA ALA A 123 -12.39 4.16 10.86
C ALA A 123 -12.78 2.76 11.39
N CYS A 124 -11.94 1.74 11.14
CA CYS A 124 -12.13 0.38 11.66
C CYS A 124 -12.10 0.37 13.20
N LEU A 125 -11.11 1.03 13.82
CA LEU A 125 -11.00 1.13 15.28
C LEU A 125 -12.20 1.82 15.91
N HIS A 126 -12.65 2.93 15.31
CA HIS A 126 -13.83 3.65 15.77
C HIS A 126 -15.10 2.78 15.69
N SER A 127 -15.24 2.00 14.62
CA SER A 127 -16.37 1.08 14.45
C SER A 127 -16.32 -0.08 15.45
N LEU A 128 -15.13 -0.60 15.75
CA LEU A 128 -14.93 -1.66 16.76
C LEU A 128 -15.24 -1.16 18.18
N TRP A 129 -14.96 0.10 18.49
CA TRP A 129 -15.27 0.69 19.80
C TRP A 129 -16.78 0.90 20.00
N ARG A 130 -17.53 1.18 18.94
CA ARG A 130 -18.98 1.47 19.04
C ARG A 130 -19.86 0.24 19.10
N ASN A 131 -19.32 -0.95 18.81
CA ASN A 131 -20.01 -2.24 18.87
C ASN A 131 -19.72 -2.96 20.19
#